data_16c66474100459f40938c320c3813ecd
#
_entry.id   16c66474100459f40938c320c3813ecd
#
_cell.length_a   1.000
_cell.length_b   1.000
_cell.length_c   1.000
_cell.angle_alpha   90.00
_cell.angle_beta   90.00
_cell.angle_gamma   90.00
#
_symmetry.space_group_name_H-M   'P 1'
#
loop_
_entity.id
_entity.type
_entity.pdbx_description
1 polymer ?
#
loop_
_entity_poly.entity_id
_entity_poly.type
_entity_poly.pdbx_seq_one_letter_code
_entity_poly.pdbx_strand_id
1 'polypeptide(L)'
;MKIFILDNFDSFTYNLAHMVEPFASDVCVRRNDEINLEEINPFDKIIFSPGPGLPSEVKIMFDIINHFKGIKPILGVCLGHQAIAEYFGGKLTNLPEVNHGREFETLIIKQDYIFEGIPEVFISARYHSWIVDSKNFPNELEITSTDLKNNHIMSLKHNKYDI
;
A
#
# COMPACT_ATOMS: atom_id res chain seq x y z
N MET A 1 -3.88 -5.57 -19.79
CA MET A 1 -3.05 -5.30 -18.59
C MET A 1 -3.22 -6.46 -17.63
N LYS A 2 -2.12 -7.06 -17.17
CA LYS A 2 -2.11 -8.15 -16.19
C LYS A 2 -1.69 -7.63 -14.84
N ILE A 3 -2.41 -8.00 -13.78
CA ILE A 3 -2.17 -7.52 -12.42
C ILE A 3 -1.79 -8.69 -11.53
N PHE A 4 -0.68 -8.52 -10.81
CA PHE A 4 -0.25 -9.44 -9.76
C PHE A 4 -0.65 -8.89 -8.40
N ILE A 5 -1.24 -9.71 -7.55
CA ILE A 5 -1.59 -9.37 -6.17
C ILE A 5 -0.85 -10.32 -5.23
N LEU A 6 0.02 -9.74 -4.39
CA LEU A 6 0.66 -10.47 -3.30
C LEU A 6 -0.31 -10.55 -2.13
N ASP A 7 -0.76 -11.75 -1.80
CA ASP A 7 -1.64 -12.02 -0.67
C ASP A 7 -0.82 -12.18 0.62
N ASN A 8 -0.98 -11.25 1.54
CA ASN A 8 -0.36 -11.28 2.86
C ASN A 8 -1.28 -11.94 3.91
N PHE A 9 -2.02 -12.97 3.53
CA PHE A 9 -2.94 -13.72 4.39
C PHE A 9 -4.07 -12.86 4.96
N ASP A 10 -4.65 -12.02 4.13
CA ASP A 10 -5.75 -11.14 4.51
C ASP A 10 -7.04 -11.50 3.78
N SER A 11 -8.16 -11.52 4.51
CA SER A 11 -9.48 -11.81 3.94
C SER A 11 -9.94 -10.77 2.91
N PHE A 12 -9.38 -9.56 2.93
CA PHE A 12 -9.69 -8.48 2.00
C PHE A 12 -8.97 -8.60 0.65
N THR A 13 -7.98 -9.49 0.52
CA THR A 13 -7.19 -9.66 -0.71
C THR A 13 -8.07 -9.92 -1.94
N TYR A 14 -9.08 -10.78 -1.80
CA TYR A 14 -9.99 -11.07 -2.91
C TYR A 14 -10.96 -9.92 -3.22
N ASN A 15 -11.24 -9.04 -2.26
CA ASN A 15 -11.98 -7.80 -2.55
C ASN A 15 -11.14 -6.89 -3.45
N LEU A 16 -9.82 -6.77 -3.21
CA LEU A 16 -8.92 -6.04 -4.10
C LEU A 16 -8.89 -6.67 -5.50
N ALA A 17 -8.82 -8.02 -5.58
CA ALA A 17 -8.85 -8.72 -6.86
C ALA A 17 -10.13 -8.38 -7.64
N HIS A 18 -11.31 -8.51 -7.03
CA HIS A 18 -12.59 -8.17 -7.67
C HIS A 18 -12.68 -6.70 -8.10
N MET A 19 -12.10 -5.77 -7.32
CA MET A 19 -12.08 -4.35 -7.68
C MET A 19 -11.28 -4.07 -8.94
N VAL A 20 -10.20 -4.79 -9.20
CA VAL A 20 -9.32 -4.56 -10.36
C VAL A 20 -9.63 -5.44 -11.56
N GLU A 21 -10.38 -6.54 -11.41
CA GLU A 21 -10.80 -7.42 -12.49
C GLU A 21 -11.41 -6.69 -13.69
N PRO A 22 -12.32 -5.69 -13.52
CA PRO A 22 -12.90 -4.98 -14.67
C PRO A 22 -11.88 -4.21 -15.52
N PHE A 23 -10.69 -3.94 -14.99
CA PHE A 23 -9.65 -3.16 -15.64
C PHE A 23 -8.48 -4.01 -16.14
N ALA A 24 -8.49 -5.32 -15.85
CA ALA A 24 -7.41 -6.24 -16.15
C ALA A 24 -7.84 -7.32 -17.15
N SER A 25 -6.90 -7.76 -17.99
CA SER A 25 -7.08 -8.96 -18.81
C SER A 25 -6.79 -10.25 -18.05
N ASP A 26 -6.08 -10.13 -16.92
CA ASP A 26 -5.70 -11.23 -16.04
C ASP A 26 -5.36 -10.70 -14.66
N VAL A 27 -5.83 -11.35 -13.60
CA VAL A 27 -5.53 -11.04 -12.20
C VAL A 27 -5.04 -12.32 -11.52
N CYS A 28 -3.81 -12.31 -11.05
CA CYS A 28 -3.21 -13.43 -10.34
C CYS A 28 -2.98 -13.09 -8.89
N VAL A 29 -3.55 -13.88 -8.00
CA VAL A 29 -3.34 -13.77 -6.54
C VAL A 29 -2.40 -14.90 -6.12
N ARG A 30 -1.32 -14.57 -5.41
CA ARG A 30 -0.38 -15.55 -4.83
C ARG A 30 -0.04 -15.17 -3.41
N ARG A 31 0.06 -16.17 -2.54
CA ARG A 31 0.49 -15.99 -1.16
C ARG A 31 1.97 -15.62 -1.09
N ASN A 32 2.31 -14.81 -0.10
CA ASN A 32 3.66 -14.27 0.07
C ASN A 32 4.72 -15.34 0.42
N ASP A 33 4.31 -16.50 0.89
CA ASP A 33 5.16 -17.66 1.21
C ASP A 33 5.29 -18.68 0.05
N GLU A 34 4.55 -18.49 -1.05
CA GLU A 34 4.46 -19.43 -2.17
C GLU A 34 5.01 -18.88 -3.49
N ILE A 35 5.65 -17.71 -3.48
CA ILE A 35 6.06 -16.99 -4.70
C ILE A 35 7.56 -16.76 -4.76
N ASN A 36 8.11 -16.78 -5.96
CA ASN A 36 9.43 -16.23 -6.28
C ASN A 36 9.31 -15.04 -7.25
N LEU A 37 10.37 -14.22 -7.34
CA LEU A 37 10.36 -12.98 -8.13
C LEU A 37 10.13 -13.22 -9.63
N GLU A 38 10.57 -14.35 -10.16
CA GLU A 38 10.46 -14.65 -11.60
C GLU A 38 9.01 -14.81 -12.04
N GLU A 39 8.16 -15.32 -11.14
CA GLU A 39 6.73 -15.51 -11.42
C GLU A 39 5.98 -14.18 -11.62
N ILE A 40 6.53 -13.06 -11.14
CA ILE A 40 5.95 -11.72 -11.29
C ILE A 40 6.29 -11.09 -12.65
N ASN A 41 7.31 -11.57 -13.34
CA ASN A 41 7.76 -11.00 -14.62
C ASN A 41 6.65 -10.84 -15.69
N PRO A 42 5.69 -11.78 -15.87
CA PRO A 42 4.65 -11.66 -16.88
C PRO A 42 3.60 -10.59 -16.61
N PHE A 43 3.56 -10.01 -15.40
CA PHE A 43 2.54 -9.05 -14.99
C PHE A 43 2.99 -7.60 -15.23
N ASP A 44 2.02 -6.72 -15.50
CA ASP A 44 2.28 -5.30 -15.79
C ASP A 44 2.33 -4.45 -14.51
N LYS A 45 1.53 -4.82 -13.49
CA LYS A 45 1.40 -4.07 -12.23
C LYS A 45 1.37 -5.02 -11.03
N ILE A 46 1.77 -4.50 -9.87
CA ILE A 46 1.86 -5.25 -8.62
C ILE A 46 1.01 -4.56 -7.55
N ILE A 47 0.24 -5.35 -6.79
CA ILE A 47 -0.50 -4.88 -5.62
C ILE A 47 -0.06 -5.72 -4.41
N PHE A 48 0.31 -5.05 -3.31
CA PHE A 48 0.47 -5.69 -2.01
C PHE A 48 -0.81 -5.54 -1.22
N SER A 49 -1.38 -6.65 -0.79
CA SER A 49 -2.59 -6.67 0.02
C SER A 49 -2.35 -6.18 1.45
N PRO A 50 -3.41 -5.88 2.20
CA PRO A 50 -3.36 -5.89 3.65
C PRO A 50 -2.81 -7.22 4.18
N GLY A 51 -2.46 -7.25 5.46
CA GLY A 51 -2.01 -8.46 6.14
C GLY A 51 -1.81 -8.25 7.63
N PRO A 52 -1.70 -9.34 8.40
CA PRO A 52 -1.36 -9.28 9.82
C PRO A 52 0.14 -8.99 10.03
N GLY A 53 0.49 -8.62 11.26
CA GLY A 53 1.87 -8.44 11.68
C GLY A 53 2.51 -7.15 11.19
N LEU A 54 3.80 -7.19 10.99
CA LEU A 54 4.64 -6.07 10.53
C LEU A 54 5.27 -6.39 9.17
N PRO A 55 5.54 -5.39 8.33
CA PRO A 55 6.18 -5.60 7.03
C PRO A 55 7.53 -6.31 7.12
N SER A 56 8.30 -6.07 8.18
CA SER A 56 9.60 -6.71 8.43
C SER A 56 9.52 -8.24 8.56
N GLU A 57 8.33 -8.78 8.84
CA GLU A 57 8.07 -10.23 8.90
C GLU A 57 7.82 -10.83 7.51
N VAL A 58 7.60 -9.98 6.47
CA VAL A 58 7.26 -10.39 5.10
C VAL A 58 8.34 -9.92 4.12
N LYS A 59 9.50 -10.56 4.19
CA LYS A 59 10.69 -10.21 3.40
C LYS A 59 10.44 -10.08 1.90
N ILE A 60 9.60 -10.93 1.33
CA ILE A 60 9.33 -10.95 -0.11
C ILE A 60 8.79 -9.61 -0.64
N MET A 61 8.07 -8.82 0.17
CA MET A 61 7.63 -7.48 -0.24
C MET A 61 8.82 -6.57 -0.52
N PHE A 62 9.85 -6.58 0.34
CA PHE A 62 11.07 -5.79 0.16
C PHE A 62 11.86 -6.25 -1.07
N ASP A 63 11.94 -7.57 -1.30
CA ASP A 63 12.60 -8.14 -2.47
C ASP A 63 11.89 -7.73 -3.77
N ILE A 64 10.54 -7.73 -3.77
CA ILE A 64 9.72 -7.29 -4.90
C ILE A 64 9.95 -5.79 -5.17
N ILE A 65 9.89 -4.94 -4.15
CA ILE A 65 10.16 -3.50 -4.31
C ILE A 65 11.56 -3.30 -4.88
N ASN A 66 12.55 -3.96 -4.29
CA ASN A 66 13.94 -3.82 -4.76
C ASN A 66 14.13 -4.20 -6.23
N HIS A 67 13.46 -5.27 -6.66
CA HIS A 67 13.60 -5.78 -8.02
C HIS A 67 12.79 -4.97 -9.05
N PHE A 68 11.56 -4.56 -8.70
CA PHE A 68 10.60 -4.01 -9.67
C PHE A 68 10.42 -2.49 -9.59
N LYS A 69 10.97 -1.79 -8.58
CA LYS A 69 10.90 -0.32 -8.53
C LYS A 69 11.49 0.30 -9.79
N GLY A 70 10.73 1.18 -10.42
CA GLY A 70 11.12 1.80 -11.69
C GLY A 70 10.95 0.91 -12.93
N ILE A 71 10.46 -0.34 -12.77
CA ILE A 71 10.14 -1.26 -13.87
C ILE A 71 8.63 -1.46 -13.96
N LYS A 72 7.96 -1.66 -12.82
CA LYS A 72 6.51 -1.89 -12.74
C LYS A 72 5.90 -0.97 -11.69
N PRO A 73 4.67 -0.46 -11.94
CA PRO A 73 3.88 0.19 -10.90
C PRO A 73 3.60 -0.75 -9.71
N ILE A 74 3.72 -0.22 -8.49
CA ILE A 74 3.47 -0.96 -7.26
C ILE A 74 2.48 -0.18 -6.38
N LEU A 75 1.36 -0.79 -6.03
CA LEU A 75 0.40 -0.26 -5.08
C LEU A 75 0.46 -1.06 -3.78
N GLY A 76 0.67 -0.41 -2.65
CA GLY A 76 0.59 -1.01 -1.33
C GLY A 76 -0.69 -0.61 -0.59
N VAL A 77 -1.44 -1.59 -0.07
CA VAL A 77 -2.64 -1.35 0.75
C VAL A 77 -2.37 -1.82 2.17
N CYS A 78 -2.59 -0.96 3.16
CA CYS A 78 -2.40 -1.22 4.58
C CYS A 78 -0.99 -1.74 4.90
N LEU A 79 -0.79 -3.05 5.13
CA LEU A 79 0.53 -3.66 5.34
C LEU A 79 1.48 -3.36 4.14
N GLY A 80 0.95 -3.41 2.91
CA GLY A 80 1.72 -3.09 1.72
C GLY A 80 2.17 -1.62 1.67
N HIS A 81 1.32 -0.67 2.08
CA HIS A 81 1.68 0.74 2.23
C HIS A 81 2.78 0.94 3.27
N GLN A 82 2.67 0.25 4.40
CA GLN A 82 3.68 0.26 5.47
C GLN A 82 5.02 -0.32 4.98
N ALA A 83 4.98 -1.42 4.20
CA ALA A 83 6.18 -2.02 3.61
C ALA A 83 6.92 -1.07 2.66
N ILE A 84 6.19 -0.33 1.85
CA ILE A 84 6.75 0.71 0.98
C ILE A 84 7.45 1.77 1.83
N ALA A 85 6.79 2.28 2.86
CA ALA A 85 7.39 3.28 3.74
C ALA A 85 8.68 2.77 4.40
N GLU A 86 8.66 1.58 4.99
CA GLU A 86 9.84 0.98 5.63
C GLU A 86 10.98 0.69 4.65
N TYR A 87 10.67 0.21 3.43
CA TYR A 87 11.68 -0.06 2.41
C TYR A 87 12.51 1.20 2.08
N PHE A 88 11.88 2.36 2.03
CA PHE A 88 12.57 3.65 1.78
C PHE A 88 13.09 4.33 3.06
N GLY A 89 13.14 3.62 4.19
CA GLY A 89 13.74 4.08 5.43
C GLY A 89 12.78 4.78 6.39
N GLY A 90 11.48 4.75 6.11
CA GLY A 90 10.43 5.19 7.04
C GLY A 90 10.33 4.29 8.25
N LYS A 91 9.65 4.77 9.28
CA LYS A 91 9.39 4.04 10.52
C LYS A 91 7.90 3.88 10.75
N LEU A 92 7.53 2.85 11.46
CA LEU A 92 6.16 2.63 11.91
C LEU A 92 6.03 2.95 13.40
N THR A 93 4.88 3.48 13.77
CA THR A 93 4.49 3.76 15.15
C THR A 93 3.17 3.04 15.45
N ASN A 94 3.13 2.34 16.58
CA ASN A 94 1.90 1.72 17.06
C ASN A 94 1.07 2.76 17.83
N LEU A 95 -0.18 2.92 17.42
CA LEU A 95 -1.12 3.79 18.13
C LEU A 95 -1.63 3.08 19.40
N PRO A 96 -1.84 3.83 20.49
CA PRO A 96 -2.37 3.26 21.73
C PRO A 96 -3.81 2.78 21.60
N GLU A 97 -4.56 3.35 20.63
CA GLU A 97 -5.94 2.95 20.35
C GLU A 97 -6.00 1.99 19.16
N VAL A 98 -6.73 0.90 19.33
CA VAL A 98 -7.04 -0.02 18.24
C VAL A 98 -8.12 0.61 17.36
N ASN A 99 -7.77 0.88 16.10
CA ASN A 99 -8.69 1.36 15.09
C ASN A 99 -9.09 0.18 14.18
N HIS A 100 -10.30 -0.34 14.38
CA HIS A 100 -10.81 -1.43 13.57
C HIS A 100 -12.22 -1.10 13.11
N GLY A 101 -12.41 -0.92 11.81
CA GLY A 101 -13.69 -0.57 11.20
C GLY A 101 -14.19 0.83 11.58
N ARG A 102 -13.29 1.75 11.94
CA ARG A 102 -13.66 3.14 12.24
C ARG A 102 -13.51 4.02 11.01
N GLU A 103 -14.48 4.91 10.83
CA GLU A 103 -14.45 5.93 9.78
C GLU A 103 -13.60 7.14 10.21
N PHE A 104 -12.82 7.63 9.27
CA PHE A 104 -11.99 8.83 9.42
C PHE A 104 -12.18 9.73 8.20
N GLU A 105 -12.26 11.04 8.44
CA GLU A 105 -12.11 12.02 7.37
C GLU A 105 -10.64 12.07 6.94
N THR A 106 -10.42 11.80 5.66
CA THR A 106 -9.09 11.82 5.03
C THR A 106 -9.00 13.03 4.13
N LEU A 107 -7.97 13.84 4.35
CA LEU A 107 -7.66 15.03 3.56
C LEU A 107 -6.57 14.71 2.54
N ILE A 108 -6.84 14.97 1.27
CA ILE A 108 -5.83 14.96 0.21
C ILE A 108 -5.01 16.25 0.32
N ILE A 109 -3.74 16.13 0.69
CA ILE A 109 -2.82 17.28 0.83
C ILE A 109 -1.96 17.49 -0.40
N LYS A 110 -1.87 16.47 -1.26
CA LYS A 110 -1.18 16.54 -2.54
C LYS A 110 -1.98 15.79 -3.61
N GLN A 111 -2.33 16.49 -4.68
CA GLN A 111 -3.05 15.87 -5.80
C GLN A 111 -2.17 14.84 -6.52
N ASP A 112 -2.78 13.72 -6.86
CA ASP A 112 -2.18 12.63 -7.61
C ASP A 112 -3.26 11.95 -8.48
N TYR A 113 -2.86 11.22 -9.51
CA TYR A 113 -3.79 10.53 -10.41
C TYR A 113 -4.66 9.49 -9.69
N ILE A 114 -4.17 8.89 -8.58
CA ILE A 114 -4.96 7.93 -7.78
C ILE A 114 -6.16 8.56 -7.08
N PHE A 115 -6.20 9.89 -6.97
CA PHE A 115 -7.32 10.64 -6.37
C PHE A 115 -8.26 11.26 -7.41
N GLU A 116 -8.08 10.95 -8.70
CA GLU A 116 -8.93 11.50 -9.75
C GLU A 116 -10.41 11.15 -9.49
N GLY A 117 -11.26 12.20 -9.43
CA GLY A 117 -12.68 12.06 -9.13
C GLY A 117 -13.01 11.87 -7.63
N ILE A 118 -12.02 11.88 -6.74
CA ILE A 118 -12.23 11.80 -5.29
C ILE A 118 -12.28 13.22 -4.72
N PRO A 119 -13.25 13.56 -3.83
CA PRO A 119 -13.28 14.85 -3.15
C PRO A 119 -12.03 15.08 -2.32
N GLU A 120 -11.62 16.34 -2.14
CA GLU A 120 -10.45 16.72 -1.34
C GLU A 120 -10.51 16.16 0.09
N VAL A 121 -11.71 16.09 0.67
CA VAL A 121 -11.98 15.40 1.94
C VAL A 121 -12.96 14.26 1.66
N PHE A 122 -12.60 13.05 2.06
CA PHE A 122 -13.44 11.86 1.91
C PHE A 122 -13.37 10.97 3.14
N ILE A 123 -14.37 10.12 3.31
CA ILE A 123 -14.43 9.15 4.41
C ILE A 123 -13.64 7.90 4.00
N SER A 124 -12.71 7.49 4.85
CA SER A 124 -12.00 6.22 4.73
C SER A 124 -12.15 5.38 6.00
N ALA A 125 -12.18 4.05 5.85
CA ALA A 125 -12.19 3.13 6.97
C ALA A 125 -10.78 2.69 7.34
N ARG A 126 -10.47 2.67 8.64
CA ARG A 126 -9.17 2.20 9.14
C ARG A 126 -9.33 0.89 9.88
N TYR A 127 -8.41 -0.04 9.60
CA TYR A 127 -8.38 -1.39 10.19
C TYR A 127 -7.01 -1.73 10.81
N HIS A 128 -6.17 -0.73 11.08
CA HIS A 128 -4.81 -0.93 11.59
C HIS A 128 -4.48 0.04 12.73
N SER A 129 -3.65 -0.43 13.65
CA SER A 129 -3.09 0.37 14.76
C SER A 129 -1.67 0.86 14.46
N TRP A 130 -0.99 0.25 13.49
CA TRP A 130 0.31 0.71 13.04
C TRP A 130 0.16 1.75 11.94
N ILE A 131 0.90 2.85 12.05
CA ILE A 131 0.92 3.95 11.08
C ILE A 131 2.36 4.26 10.68
N VAL A 132 2.53 4.83 9.49
CA VAL A 132 3.81 5.41 9.09
C VAL A 132 4.06 6.66 9.93
N ASP A 133 5.24 6.73 10.57
CA ASP A 133 5.63 7.87 11.40
C ASP A 133 6.01 9.06 10.51
N SER A 134 5.46 10.22 10.81
CA SER A 134 5.81 11.48 10.13
C SER A 134 7.17 12.05 10.56
N LYS A 135 7.72 11.57 11.70
CA LYS A 135 9.04 12.00 12.16
C LYS A 135 10.13 11.33 11.34
N ASN A 136 11.05 12.14 10.82
CA ASN A 136 12.13 11.66 9.94
C ASN A 136 11.61 10.88 8.71
N PHE A 137 10.52 11.38 8.12
CA PHE A 137 9.91 10.81 6.93
C PHE A 137 10.93 10.83 5.77
N PRO A 138 11.05 9.74 4.98
CA PRO A 138 12.03 9.65 3.91
C PRO A 138 11.86 10.71 2.83
N ASN A 139 12.93 11.36 2.42
CA ASN A 139 12.91 12.39 1.36
C ASN A 139 12.55 11.82 -0.03
N GLU A 140 12.67 10.53 -0.24
CA GLU A 140 12.31 9.85 -1.49
C GLU A 140 10.79 9.66 -1.63
N LEU A 141 10.06 9.81 -0.52
CA LEU A 141 8.60 9.67 -0.48
C LEU A 141 7.93 11.05 -0.28
N GLU A 142 6.72 11.17 -0.76
CA GLU A 142 5.83 12.32 -0.58
C GLU A 142 4.54 11.87 0.09
N ILE A 143 4.11 12.57 1.14
CA ILE A 143 2.81 12.31 1.78
C ILE A 143 1.73 12.92 0.90
N THR A 144 0.74 12.13 0.51
CA THR A 144 -0.33 12.56 -0.39
C THR A 144 -1.67 12.77 0.31
N SER A 145 -1.92 12.03 1.41
CA SER A 145 -3.10 12.30 2.26
C SER A 145 -2.83 12.00 3.73
N THR A 146 -3.62 12.65 4.60
CA THR A 146 -3.59 12.46 6.06
C THR A 146 -4.99 12.35 6.63
N ASP A 147 -5.16 11.74 7.80
CA ASP A 147 -6.42 11.91 8.51
C ASP A 147 -6.54 13.33 9.07
N LEU A 148 -7.75 13.90 8.94
CA LEU A 148 -8.00 15.32 9.23
C LEU A 148 -7.86 15.64 10.73
N LYS A 149 -8.08 14.66 11.61
CA LYS A 149 -8.10 14.86 13.06
C LYS A 149 -6.71 14.79 13.69
N ASN A 150 -5.90 13.80 13.28
CA ASN A 150 -4.63 13.50 13.95
C ASN A 150 -3.41 13.73 13.03
N ASN A 151 -3.63 14.05 11.75
CA ASN A 151 -2.60 14.18 10.73
C ASN A 151 -1.75 12.90 10.53
N HIS A 152 -2.33 11.73 10.82
CA HIS A 152 -1.66 10.47 10.51
C HIS A 152 -1.61 10.27 9.00
N ILE A 153 -0.49 9.77 8.50
CA ILE A 153 -0.28 9.50 7.09
C ILE A 153 -1.25 8.40 6.63
N MET A 154 -2.08 8.71 5.63
CA MET A 154 -3.05 7.79 5.05
C MET A 154 -2.63 7.29 3.67
N SER A 155 -1.87 8.09 2.93
CA SER A 155 -1.23 7.68 1.69
C SER A 155 0.08 8.41 1.46
N LEU A 156 0.94 7.77 0.71
CA LEU A 156 2.23 8.30 0.27
C LEU A 156 2.51 7.82 -1.15
N LYS A 157 3.42 8.47 -1.82
CA LYS A 157 3.97 8.03 -3.10
C LYS A 157 5.47 8.22 -3.14
N HIS A 158 6.14 7.52 -4.04
CA HIS A 158 7.55 7.76 -4.32
C HIS A 158 7.72 8.90 -5.33
N ASN A 159 8.72 9.79 -5.10
CA ASN A 159 8.92 10.99 -5.93
C ASN A 159 9.34 10.70 -7.38
N LYS A 160 9.87 9.50 -7.65
CA LYS A 160 10.45 9.13 -8.96
C LYS A 160 9.79 7.90 -9.57
N TYR A 161 9.44 6.90 -8.76
CA TYR A 161 8.89 5.64 -9.23
C TYR A 161 7.36 5.65 -9.10
N ASP A 162 6.68 4.88 -9.93
CA ASP A 162 5.23 4.69 -9.86
C ASP A 162 4.91 3.69 -8.71
N ILE A 163 5.01 4.20 -7.48
CA ILE A 163 4.81 3.46 -6.24
C ILE A 163 4.02 4.33 -5.26
#